data_7e151ce4cd249d850ca47e235adc34e3
#
_entry.id   7e151ce4cd249d850ca47e235adc34e3
#
_cell.length_a   1.000
_cell.length_b   1.000
_cell.length_c   1.000
_cell.angle_alpha   90.00
_cell.angle_beta   90.00
_cell.angle_gamma   90.00
#
_symmetry.space_group_name_H-M   'P 1'
#
loop_
_entity.id
_entity.type
_entity.pdbx_description
1 polymer ?
#
loop_
_entity_poly.entity_id
_entity_poly.type
_entity_poly.pdbx_seq_one_letter_code
_entity_poly.pdbx_strand_id
1 'polypeptide(L)'
;SSAASDVYKRQIFGGLTQTAEEPLSKTFHVKDNAMVLEKDITFYSTCEHHFMPFYGKAHIAYIPDGKVVGLSKLARTVEVYAKRPQIQEQLTAQIADALMEYLKPQGAMVMLEAEHMCMTMRGVKKPGSRTVTFVTRGVFDRDERLQRQFFELVRG
;
A
#
# COMPACT_ATOMS: atom_id res chain seq x y z
N SER A 1 -21.40 -13.44 -20.02
CA SER A 1 -22.25 -14.15 -19.06
C SER A 1 -22.05 -13.57 -17.65
N SER A 2 -23.01 -13.84 -16.77
CA SER A 2 -22.94 -13.37 -15.38
C SER A 2 -21.70 -13.93 -14.64
N ALA A 3 -21.32 -15.18 -14.91
CA ALA A 3 -20.16 -15.81 -14.30
C ALA A 3 -18.85 -15.08 -14.66
N ALA A 4 -18.67 -14.70 -15.93
CA ALA A 4 -17.50 -13.95 -16.37
C ALA A 4 -17.46 -12.55 -15.73
N SER A 5 -18.61 -11.89 -15.63
CA SER A 5 -18.74 -10.59 -14.97
C SER A 5 -18.39 -10.68 -13.48
N ASP A 6 -18.81 -11.74 -12.80
CA ASP A 6 -18.51 -11.94 -11.38
C ASP A 6 -17.02 -12.20 -11.13
N VAL A 7 -16.37 -12.96 -12.01
CA VAL A 7 -14.91 -13.18 -11.93
C VAL A 7 -14.18 -11.86 -12.11
N TYR A 8 -14.54 -11.08 -13.11
CA TYR A 8 -13.94 -9.77 -13.37
C TYR A 8 -14.09 -8.82 -12.17
N LYS A 9 -15.30 -8.75 -11.60
CA LYS A 9 -15.57 -7.91 -10.43
C LYS A 9 -14.70 -8.31 -9.22
N ARG A 10 -14.52 -9.60 -8.98
CA ARG A 10 -13.67 -10.08 -7.91
C ARG A 10 -12.20 -9.72 -8.12
N GLN A 11 -11.73 -9.79 -9.35
CA GLN A 11 -10.34 -9.43 -9.67
C GLN A 11 -10.04 -7.95 -9.46
N ILE A 12 -11.00 -7.07 -9.72
CA ILE A 12 -10.81 -5.62 -9.66
C ILE A 12 -11.30 -5.04 -8.34
N PHE A 13 -12.42 -5.54 -7.81
CA PHE A 13 -13.08 -4.99 -6.63
C PHE A 13 -13.21 -5.98 -5.48
N GLY A 14 -12.46 -7.08 -5.51
CA GLY A 14 -12.54 -8.11 -4.46
C GLY A 14 -12.15 -7.62 -3.07
N GLY A 15 -11.39 -6.52 -2.98
CA GLY A 15 -10.99 -5.93 -1.72
C GLY A 15 -12.11 -5.21 -0.94
N LEU A 16 -13.24 -4.91 -1.59
CA LEU A 16 -14.36 -4.21 -0.94
C LEU A 16 -14.92 -4.96 0.27
N THR A 17 -14.84 -6.30 0.29
CA THR A 17 -15.35 -7.13 1.37
C THR A 17 -14.25 -7.75 2.24
N GLN A 18 -13.00 -7.31 2.07
CA GLN A 18 -11.84 -7.86 2.75
C GLN A 18 -11.17 -6.82 3.64
N THR A 19 -10.45 -7.30 4.65
CA THR A 19 -9.56 -6.50 5.49
C THR A 19 -8.17 -7.14 5.49
N ALA A 20 -7.17 -6.43 5.99
CA ALA A 20 -5.82 -6.96 6.13
C ALA A 20 -5.63 -7.80 7.42
N GLU A 21 -6.69 -8.03 8.20
CA GLU A 21 -6.60 -8.78 9.45
C GLU A 21 -6.00 -10.18 9.23
N GLU A 22 -6.51 -10.94 8.27
CA GLU A 22 -6.02 -12.29 8.01
C GLU A 22 -4.55 -12.31 7.58
N PRO A 23 -4.12 -11.58 6.52
CA PRO A 23 -2.72 -11.61 6.13
C PRO A 23 -1.77 -11.10 7.21
N LEU A 24 -2.17 -10.13 8.01
CA LEU A 24 -1.31 -9.54 9.05
C LEU A 24 -1.38 -10.26 10.39
N SER A 25 -2.21 -11.31 10.53
CA SER A 25 -2.34 -12.07 11.78
C SER A 25 -1.25 -13.12 11.99
N LYS A 26 -0.62 -13.60 10.93
CA LYS A 26 0.43 -14.61 10.99
C LYS A 26 1.78 -13.95 11.20
N THR A 27 2.23 -13.92 12.44
CA THR A 27 3.45 -13.22 12.84
C THR A 27 4.50 -14.18 13.39
N PHE A 28 5.76 -13.71 13.40
CA PHE A 28 6.90 -14.41 13.94
C PHE A 28 7.58 -13.50 14.97
N HIS A 29 8.00 -14.08 16.09
CA HIS A 29 8.73 -13.34 17.10
C HIS A 29 10.14 -13.02 16.64
N VAL A 30 10.58 -11.78 16.92
CA VAL A 30 11.96 -11.32 16.68
C VAL A 30 12.49 -10.63 17.92
N LYS A 31 13.81 -10.70 18.10
CA LYS A 31 14.48 -10.01 19.21
C LYS A 31 14.84 -8.56 18.84
N ASP A 32 15.28 -8.36 17.61
CA ASP A 32 15.67 -7.07 17.11
C ASP A 32 14.52 -6.38 16.42
N ASN A 33 14.33 -5.10 16.71
CA ASN A 33 13.27 -4.29 16.11
C ASN A 33 13.85 -3.39 15.00
N ALA A 34 14.69 -3.98 14.12
CA ALA A 34 15.22 -3.27 12.98
C ALA A 34 14.13 -3.02 11.93
N MET A 35 14.24 -1.90 11.21
CA MET A 35 13.29 -1.56 10.15
C MET A 35 13.16 -2.70 9.13
N VAL A 36 11.94 -3.06 8.83
CA VAL A 36 11.59 -3.94 7.71
C VAL A 36 11.06 -3.07 6.59
N LEU A 37 11.63 -3.21 5.41
CA LEU A 37 11.19 -2.49 4.21
C LEU A 37 10.94 -3.49 3.07
N GLU A 38 9.73 -3.48 2.54
CA GLU A 38 9.38 -4.14 1.29
C GLU A 38 9.11 -3.07 0.26
N LYS A 39 9.89 -3.03 -0.81
CA LYS A 39 9.77 -2.01 -1.85
C LYS A 39 9.39 -2.59 -3.20
N ASP A 40 8.94 -1.72 -4.09
CA ASP A 40 8.58 -2.06 -5.47
C ASP A 40 7.45 -3.09 -5.57
N ILE A 41 6.49 -3.02 -4.66
CA ILE A 41 5.29 -3.84 -4.70
C ILE A 41 4.37 -3.28 -5.79
N THR A 42 4.25 -3.98 -6.90
CA THR A 42 3.35 -3.57 -7.99
C THR A 42 1.90 -3.64 -7.54
N PHE A 43 1.13 -2.62 -7.84
CA PHE A 43 -0.31 -2.62 -7.58
C PHE A 43 -1.09 -1.99 -8.73
N TYR A 44 -2.35 -2.39 -8.83
CA TYR A 44 -3.35 -1.82 -9.74
C TYR A 44 -4.57 -1.46 -8.92
N SER A 45 -5.12 -0.28 -9.16
CA SER A 45 -6.33 0.18 -8.50
C SER A 45 -7.23 0.92 -9.49
N THR A 46 -8.39 1.37 -9.03
CA THR A 46 -9.36 2.09 -9.85
C THR A 46 -9.68 3.42 -9.19
N CYS A 47 -9.48 4.50 -9.95
CA CYS A 47 -9.78 5.86 -9.48
C CYS A 47 -11.29 5.99 -9.19
N GLU A 48 -11.63 6.42 -7.99
CA GLU A 48 -13.01 6.58 -7.54
C GLU A 48 -13.80 7.57 -8.41
N HIS A 49 -13.14 8.66 -8.85
CA HIS A 49 -13.81 9.73 -9.58
C HIS A 49 -14.12 9.39 -11.05
N HIS A 50 -13.24 8.65 -11.71
CA HIS A 50 -13.33 8.41 -13.16
C HIS A 50 -13.50 6.96 -13.54
N PHE A 51 -13.42 6.04 -12.56
CA PHE A 51 -13.41 4.60 -12.78
C PHE A 51 -12.37 4.13 -13.80
N MET A 52 -11.26 4.84 -13.87
CA MET A 52 -10.12 4.50 -14.70
C MET A 52 -8.99 3.94 -13.84
N PRO A 53 -8.17 3.03 -14.40
CA PRO A 53 -7.06 2.46 -13.63
C PRO A 53 -6.02 3.49 -13.22
N PHE A 54 -5.45 3.29 -12.05
CA PHE A 54 -4.15 3.82 -11.71
C PHE A 54 -3.29 2.69 -11.16
N TYR A 55 -2.01 2.75 -11.38
CA TYR A 55 -1.12 1.65 -11.08
C TYR A 55 0.30 2.15 -10.84
N GLY A 56 1.07 1.37 -10.13
CA GLY A 56 2.45 1.74 -9.83
C GLY A 56 3.09 0.83 -8.82
N LYS A 57 3.87 1.45 -7.93
CA LYS A 57 4.64 0.76 -6.91
C LYS A 57 4.29 1.26 -5.53
N ALA A 58 4.16 0.32 -4.61
CA ALA A 58 4.01 0.59 -3.19
C ALA A 58 5.30 0.20 -2.46
N HIS A 59 5.68 1.04 -1.50
CA HIS A 59 6.82 0.80 -0.63
C HIS A 59 6.32 0.87 0.81
N ILE A 60 6.59 -0.17 1.59
CA ILE A 60 6.09 -0.29 2.95
C ILE A 60 7.26 -0.52 3.89
N ALA A 61 7.37 0.29 4.92
CA ALA A 61 8.30 0.05 6.02
C ALA A 61 7.56 0.02 7.35
N TYR A 62 8.07 -0.76 8.28
CA TYR A 62 7.62 -0.71 9.66
C TYR A 62 8.77 -1.00 10.62
N ILE A 63 8.66 -0.51 11.83
CA ILE A 63 9.58 -0.83 12.92
C ILE A 63 8.86 -1.86 13.80
N PRO A 64 9.34 -3.11 13.84
CA PRO A 64 8.70 -4.15 14.64
C PRO A 64 8.60 -3.81 16.12
N ASP A 65 7.64 -4.42 16.79
CA ASP A 65 7.54 -4.44 18.25
C ASP A 65 7.47 -5.91 18.69
N GLY A 66 8.62 -6.57 18.59
CA GLY A 66 8.78 -7.97 18.98
C GLY A 66 8.26 -9.00 18.00
N LYS A 67 7.63 -8.60 16.89
CA LYS A 67 7.10 -9.53 15.88
C LYS A 67 7.15 -8.94 14.49
N VAL A 68 7.34 -9.81 13.51
CA VAL A 68 7.32 -9.48 12.09
C VAL A 68 6.29 -10.35 11.38
N VAL A 69 5.88 -9.92 10.19
CA VAL A 69 4.97 -10.66 9.32
C VAL A 69 5.73 -11.12 8.07
N GLY A 70 5.25 -12.19 7.44
CA GLY A 70 5.83 -12.65 6.18
C GLY A 70 5.73 -11.58 5.09
N LEU A 71 6.77 -11.48 4.26
CA LEU A 71 6.88 -10.42 3.24
C LEU A 71 5.70 -10.45 2.25
N SER A 72 5.25 -11.64 1.87
CA SER A 72 4.10 -11.80 0.98
C SER A 72 2.80 -11.21 1.57
N LYS A 73 2.71 -11.11 2.89
CA LYS A 73 1.54 -10.56 3.57
C LYS A 73 1.43 -9.05 3.41
N LEU A 74 2.56 -8.37 3.25
CA LEU A 74 2.58 -6.94 2.94
C LEU A 74 2.01 -6.68 1.55
N ALA A 75 2.40 -7.49 0.56
CA ALA A 75 1.83 -7.40 -0.78
C ALA A 75 0.32 -7.68 -0.79
N ARG A 76 -0.13 -8.66 -0.02
CA ARG A 76 -1.56 -8.96 0.12
C ARG A 76 -2.33 -7.83 0.77
N THR A 77 -1.74 -7.16 1.73
CA THR A 77 -2.34 -5.97 2.36
C THR A 77 -2.57 -4.87 1.33
N VAL A 78 -1.57 -4.59 0.48
CA VAL A 78 -1.73 -3.63 -0.61
C VAL A 78 -2.90 -4.03 -1.51
N GLU A 79 -2.98 -5.29 -1.92
CA GLU A 79 -4.05 -5.79 -2.80
C GLU A 79 -5.44 -5.63 -2.19
N VAL A 80 -5.61 -5.92 -0.91
CA VAL A 80 -6.90 -5.79 -0.22
C VAL A 80 -7.46 -4.38 -0.40
N TYR A 81 -6.63 -3.36 -0.19
CA TYR A 81 -7.09 -1.97 -0.26
C TYR A 81 -7.03 -1.39 -1.67
N ALA A 82 -6.18 -1.91 -2.55
CA ALA A 82 -6.12 -1.48 -3.95
C ALA A 82 -7.31 -1.98 -4.79
N LYS A 83 -7.82 -3.18 -4.50
CA LYS A 83 -8.93 -3.79 -5.23
C LYS A 83 -10.30 -3.25 -4.82
N ARG A 84 -10.44 -1.95 -4.92
CA ARG A 84 -11.68 -1.20 -4.68
C ARG A 84 -11.57 0.17 -5.34
N PRO A 85 -12.69 0.88 -5.56
CA PRO A 85 -12.60 2.28 -5.97
C PRO A 85 -11.81 3.08 -4.92
N GLN A 86 -10.80 3.84 -5.36
CA GLN A 86 -9.86 4.48 -4.46
C GLN A 86 -9.48 5.90 -4.87
N ILE A 87 -9.04 6.65 -3.89
CA ILE A 87 -8.22 7.84 -4.04
C ILE A 87 -6.83 7.45 -3.53
N GLN A 88 -5.77 7.82 -4.26
CA GLN A 88 -4.41 7.36 -3.92
C GLN A 88 -3.98 7.73 -2.51
N GLU A 89 -4.30 8.94 -2.06
CA GLU A 89 -4.01 9.40 -0.70
C GLU A 89 -4.69 8.50 0.35
N GLN A 90 -5.93 8.14 0.09
CA GLN A 90 -6.72 7.28 0.96
C GLN A 90 -6.17 5.84 0.99
N LEU A 91 -5.78 5.32 -0.18
CA LEU A 91 -5.15 4.01 -0.28
C LEU A 91 -3.87 3.95 0.55
N THR A 92 -3.03 4.97 0.44
CA THR A 92 -1.77 5.09 1.20
C THR A 92 -2.03 5.05 2.71
N ALA A 93 -2.99 5.84 3.18
CA ALA A 93 -3.36 5.90 4.60
C ALA A 93 -3.96 4.58 5.09
N GLN A 94 -4.83 3.95 4.31
CA GLN A 94 -5.47 2.69 4.69
C GLN A 94 -4.45 1.56 4.88
N ILE A 95 -3.44 1.49 4.02
CA ILE A 95 -2.37 0.49 4.16
C ILE A 95 -1.60 0.73 5.46
N ALA A 96 -1.21 1.96 5.75
CA ALA A 96 -0.49 2.31 6.98
C ALA A 96 -1.31 2.01 8.23
N ASP A 97 -2.58 2.40 8.23
CA ASP A 97 -3.48 2.18 9.36
C ASP A 97 -3.74 0.69 9.61
N ALA A 98 -3.83 -0.12 8.55
CA ALA A 98 -3.97 -1.57 8.68
C ALA A 98 -2.75 -2.19 9.35
N LEU A 99 -1.54 -1.75 9.00
CA LEU A 99 -0.32 -2.21 9.65
C LEU A 99 -0.36 -1.88 11.15
N MET A 100 -0.73 -0.66 11.50
CA MET A 100 -0.81 -0.24 12.89
C MET A 100 -1.86 -1.02 13.69
N GLU A 101 -3.02 -1.29 13.08
CA GLU A 101 -4.13 -1.98 13.73
C GLU A 101 -3.84 -3.47 13.94
N TYR A 102 -3.38 -4.16 12.91
CA TYR A 102 -3.30 -5.62 12.93
C TYR A 102 -1.92 -6.16 13.28
N LEU A 103 -0.85 -5.50 12.87
CA LEU A 103 0.52 -5.92 13.18
C LEU A 103 1.04 -5.28 14.47
N LYS A 104 0.55 -4.09 14.78
CA LYS A 104 0.92 -3.31 15.97
C LYS A 104 2.43 -3.05 16.10
N PRO A 105 3.06 -2.53 15.04
CA PRO A 105 4.48 -2.17 15.11
C PRO A 105 4.67 -0.88 15.91
N GLN A 106 5.93 -0.51 16.16
CA GLN A 106 6.23 0.78 16.76
C GLN A 106 5.91 1.96 15.83
N GLY A 107 5.90 1.72 14.54
CA GLY A 107 5.51 2.69 13.52
C GLY A 107 5.52 2.08 12.15
N ALA A 108 4.90 2.78 11.21
CA ALA A 108 4.84 2.37 9.80
C ALA A 108 4.99 3.59 8.90
N MET A 109 5.51 3.36 7.72
CA MET A 109 5.60 4.37 6.66
C MET A 109 5.27 3.71 5.33
N VAL A 110 4.39 4.35 4.56
CA VAL A 110 3.93 3.82 3.27
C VAL A 110 4.07 4.93 2.24
N MET A 111 4.60 4.57 1.08
CA MET A 111 4.73 5.47 -0.07
C MET A 111 4.19 4.76 -1.31
N LEU A 112 3.37 5.45 -2.07
CA LEU A 112 2.87 5.00 -3.36
C LEU A 112 3.34 5.93 -4.46
N GLU A 113 3.79 5.36 -5.57
CA GLU A 113 4.12 6.07 -6.79
C GLU A 113 3.28 5.48 -7.91
N ALA A 114 2.42 6.28 -8.53
CA ALA A 114 1.46 5.76 -9.49
C ALA A 114 1.23 6.68 -10.68
N GLU A 115 0.93 6.05 -11.81
CA GLU A 115 0.37 6.68 -13.00
C GLU A 115 -1.13 6.52 -13.00
N HIS A 116 -1.84 7.61 -13.28
CA HIS A 116 -3.29 7.62 -13.37
C HIS A 116 -3.73 7.73 -14.82
N MET A 117 -4.49 6.74 -15.31
CA MET A 117 -4.97 6.75 -16.69
C MET A 117 -5.87 7.94 -16.99
N CYS A 118 -6.57 8.47 -16.00
CA CYS A 118 -7.35 9.70 -16.16
C CYS A 118 -6.48 10.95 -16.46
N MET A 119 -5.20 10.90 -16.10
CA MET A 119 -4.21 11.93 -16.39
C MET A 119 -3.46 11.70 -17.70
N THR A 120 -3.23 10.41 -18.05
CA THR A 120 -2.31 10.06 -19.14
C THR A 120 -3.01 9.88 -20.49
N MET A 121 -4.21 9.25 -20.50
CA MET A 121 -4.86 8.88 -21.75
C MET A 121 -5.99 9.83 -22.17
N ARG A 122 -6.46 10.67 -21.28
CA ARG A 122 -7.57 11.60 -21.55
C ARG A 122 -7.41 12.86 -20.69
N GLY A 123 -8.33 13.81 -20.85
CA GLY A 123 -8.29 15.08 -20.09
C GLY A 123 -7.02 15.86 -20.41
N VAL A 124 -6.15 16.03 -19.42
CA VAL A 124 -4.91 16.83 -19.58
C VAL A 124 -3.84 16.12 -20.42
N LYS A 125 -3.96 14.84 -20.67
CA LYS A 125 -3.07 14.04 -21.54
C LYS A 125 -1.59 14.27 -21.22
N LYS A 126 -1.19 13.91 -20.00
CA LYS A 126 0.20 14.04 -19.52
C LYS A 126 0.82 12.66 -19.27
N PRO A 127 1.18 11.90 -20.32
CA PRO A 127 1.84 10.60 -20.14
C PRO A 127 3.16 10.79 -19.41
N GLY A 128 3.51 9.82 -18.55
CA GLY A 128 4.72 9.88 -17.73
C GLY A 128 4.57 10.68 -16.44
N SER A 129 3.46 11.40 -16.28
CA SER A 129 3.16 12.08 -15.02
C SER A 129 2.89 11.05 -13.93
N ARG A 130 3.53 11.22 -12.76
CA ARG A 130 3.39 10.32 -11.61
C ARG A 130 2.94 11.09 -10.39
N THR A 131 2.05 10.46 -9.62
CA THR A 131 1.63 10.98 -8.32
C THR A 131 2.36 10.20 -7.24
N VAL A 132 2.98 10.92 -6.31
CA VAL A 132 3.66 10.33 -5.16
C VAL A 132 2.92 10.73 -3.90
N THR A 133 2.52 9.75 -3.11
CA THR A 133 1.89 9.97 -1.81
C THR A 133 2.63 9.17 -0.76
N PHE A 134 2.74 9.71 0.46
CA PHE A 134 3.31 8.96 1.57
C PHE A 134 2.65 9.38 2.88
N VAL A 135 2.63 8.47 3.83
CA VAL A 135 2.16 8.72 5.20
C VAL A 135 3.08 8.07 6.19
N THR A 136 3.14 8.62 7.38
CA THR A 136 3.90 8.09 8.51
C THR A 136 2.97 7.84 9.69
N ARG A 137 3.32 6.85 10.51
CA ARG A 137 2.58 6.50 11.73
C ARG A 137 3.57 6.10 12.82
N GLY A 138 3.23 6.39 14.07
CA GLY A 138 4.04 5.99 15.22
C GLY A 138 5.39 6.68 15.24
N VAL A 139 6.46 5.91 15.45
CA VAL A 139 7.82 6.46 15.58
C VAL A 139 8.29 7.21 14.33
N PHE A 140 7.77 6.90 13.16
CA PHE A 140 8.10 7.64 11.94
C PHE A 140 7.60 9.09 11.98
N ASP A 141 6.53 9.38 12.72
CA ASP A 141 6.04 10.75 12.87
C ASP A 141 7.01 11.63 13.66
N ARG A 142 7.77 11.03 14.56
CA ARG A 142 8.63 11.74 15.52
C ARG A 142 10.09 11.72 15.15
N ASP A 143 10.52 10.84 14.26
CA ASP A 143 11.93 10.63 13.94
C ASP A 143 12.20 10.82 12.44
N GLU A 144 12.69 12.01 12.09
CA GLU A 144 13.04 12.35 10.71
C GLU A 144 14.17 11.49 10.14
N ARG A 145 15.04 10.93 11.00
CA ARG A 145 16.10 10.04 10.53
C ARG A 145 15.54 8.76 9.95
N LEU A 146 14.48 8.22 10.56
CA LEU A 146 13.78 7.05 10.04
C LEU A 146 13.13 7.35 8.70
N GLN A 147 12.53 8.52 8.54
CA GLN A 147 11.95 8.95 7.27
C GLN A 147 13.03 9.07 6.18
N ARG A 148 14.16 9.69 6.49
CA ARG A 148 15.28 9.79 5.54
C ARG A 148 15.82 8.43 5.16
N GLN A 149 16.00 7.53 6.11
CA GLN A 149 16.44 6.16 5.87
C GLN A 149 15.49 5.43 4.93
N PHE A 150 14.19 5.58 5.14
CA PHE A 150 13.17 5.02 4.25
C PHE A 150 13.35 5.50 2.81
N PHE A 151 13.44 6.82 2.61
CA PHE A 151 13.58 7.38 1.26
C PHE A 151 14.90 6.95 0.59
N GLU A 152 15.97 6.88 1.33
CA GLU A 152 17.27 6.42 0.81
C GLU A 152 17.19 4.96 0.34
N LEU A 153 16.58 4.09 1.13
CA LEU A 153 16.44 2.67 0.80
C LEU A 153 15.48 2.45 -0.38
N VAL A 154 14.44 3.25 -0.49
CA VAL A 154 13.51 3.18 -1.63
C VAL A 154 14.20 3.58 -2.92
N ARG A 155 15.05 4.62 -2.91
CA ARG A 155 15.81 5.07 -4.09
C ARG A 155 16.88 4.07 -4.52
N GLY A 156 17.53 3.46 -3.54
CA GLY A 156 18.55 2.46 -3.79
C GLY A 156 17.95 1.20 -4.41
#